data_786d3e4b04d957794fcb80f6def449e2
#
_entry.id   786d3e4b04d957794fcb80f6def449e2
#
_cell.length_a   1.000
_cell.length_b   1.000
_cell.length_c   1.000
_cell.angle_alpha   90.00
_cell.angle_beta   90.00
_cell.angle_gamma   90.00
#
_symmetry.space_group_name_H-M   'P 1'
#
loop_
_entity.id
_entity.type
_entity.pdbx_description
1 polymer ?
#
loop_
_entity_poly.entity_id
_entity_poly.type
_entity_poly.pdbx_seq_one_letter_code
_entity_poly.pdbx_strand_id
1 'polypeptide(L)'
;MRTHRAGSHTPDELRRASDLAHRVEGILLIAVAGLAIAGNVFGIIWASTAWPVLVLMAGLLLLLAIYPTHPVGDWLLIWRDPQQRQHTIIALALIAAGTAEFFRSSPAGLGLVWPGAFVLIGVLFLTHAQHGTGQAVQKAVRRHRYLGATLILAGLIAAVAAWTSNAALAVLWPVVLLTAAVQLLVYREPAGAYETAHAGHDGGSAPTK
;
A
#
# COMPACT_ATOMS: atom_id res chain seq x y z
N MET A 1 -10.08 1.29 -38.75
CA MET A 1 -9.85 0.69 -37.41
C MET A 1 -8.56 1.29 -36.87
N ARG A 2 -8.65 2.32 -36.00
CA ARG A 2 -7.47 2.97 -35.40
C ARG A 2 -7.06 2.14 -34.19
N THR A 3 -5.96 1.41 -34.30
CA THR A 3 -5.33 0.79 -33.16
C THR A 3 -4.85 1.91 -32.21
N HIS A 4 -5.54 2.13 -31.10
CA HIS A 4 -5.02 2.92 -29.99
C HIS A 4 -3.74 2.21 -29.51
N ARG A 5 -2.57 2.73 -29.91
CA ARG A 5 -1.32 2.44 -29.22
C ARG A 5 -1.52 2.93 -27.79
N ALA A 6 -1.72 2.02 -26.86
CA ALA A 6 -1.52 2.30 -25.45
C ALA A 6 -0.11 2.92 -25.33
N GLY A 7 -0.02 4.14 -24.83
CA GLY A 7 1.26 4.85 -24.70
C GLY A 7 2.22 3.99 -23.90
N SER A 8 3.30 3.55 -24.51
CA SER A 8 4.36 2.82 -23.82
C SER A 8 5.06 3.79 -22.88
N HIS A 9 4.74 3.72 -21.58
CA HIS A 9 5.48 4.47 -20.56
C HIS A 9 6.94 4.00 -20.55
N THR A 10 7.85 4.94 -20.47
CA THR A 10 9.28 4.63 -20.35
C THR A 10 9.58 4.06 -18.96
N PRO A 11 10.61 3.22 -18.79
CA PRO A 11 11.03 2.72 -17.47
C PRO A 11 11.24 3.82 -16.44
N ASP A 12 11.77 4.97 -16.86
CA ASP A 12 11.96 6.13 -16.00
C ASP A 12 10.66 6.80 -15.56
N GLU A 13 9.64 6.84 -16.41
CA GLU A 13 8.30 7.35 -16.04
C GLU A 13 7.65 6.44 -15.01
N LEU A 14 7.71 5.12 -15.21
CA LEU A 14 7.17 4.14 -14.26
C LEU A 14 7.86 4.24 -12.91
N ARG A 15 9.19 4.39 -12.90
CA ARG A 15 9.96 4.59 -11.67
C ARG A 15 9.56 5.85 -10.92
N ARG A 16 9.43 6.99 -11.62
CA ARG A 16 9.00 8.25 -11.02
C ARG A 16 7.58 8.17 -10.46
N ALA A 17 6.68 7.51 -11.17
CA ALA A 17 5.30 7.29 -10.71
C ALA A 17 5.27 6.44 -9.42
N SER A 18 6.06 5.35 -9.37
CA SER A 18 6.21 4.53 -8.17
C SER A 18 6.78 5.31 -7.00
N ASP A 19 7.88 6.06 -7.20
CA ASP A 19 8.48 6.92 -6.17
C ASP A 19 7.49 7.96 -5.63
N LEU A 20 6.67 8.56 -6.51
CA LEU A 20 5.66 9.54 -6.11
C LEU A 20 4.54 8.86 -5.29
N ALA A 21 4.05 7.70 -5.73
CA ALA A 21 3.02 6.95 -5.01
C ALA A 21 3.47 6.62 -3.58
N HIS A 22 4.68 6.07 -3.40
CA HIS A 22 5.21 5.77 -2.08
C HIS A 22 5.36 7.01 -1.19
N ARG A 23 5.76 8.15 -1.76
CA ARG A 23 5.83 9.41 -0.99
C ARG A 23 4.46 9.89 -0.55
N VAL A 24 3.46 9.87 -1.44
CA VAL A 24 2.08 10.26 -1.12
C VAL A 24 1.52 9.36 -0.02
N GLU A 25 1.69 8.04 -0.14
CA GLU A 25 1.28 7.08 0.88
C GLU A 25 2.00 7.32 2.22
N GLY A 26 3.31 7.60 2.19
CA GLY A 26 4.07 7.95 3.40
C GLY A 26 3.54 9.19 4.09
N ILE A 27 3.23 10.26 3.34
CA ILE A 27 2.63 11.49 3.89
C ILE A 27 1.25 11.20 4.49
N LEU A 28 0.40 10.43 3.80
CA LEU A 28 -0.91 10.04 4.30
C LEU A 28 -0.80 9.22 5.60
N LEU A 29 0.13 8.28 5.68
CA LEU A 29 0.36 7.50 6.90
C LEU A 29 0.88 8.36 8.06
N ILE A 30 1.72 9.39 7.81
CA ILE A 30 2.10 10.36 8.84
C ILE A 30 0.87 11.08 9.36
N ALA A 31 0.00 11.56 8.46
CA ALA A 31 -1.22 12.25 8.85
C ALA A 31 -2.15 11.32 9.65
N VAL A 32 -2.35 10.08 9.19
CA VAL A 32 -3.13 9.06 9.92
C VAL A 32 -2.58 8.85 11.33
N ALA A 33 -1.27 8.59 11.45
CA ALA A 33 -0.64 8.35 12.74
C ALA A 33 -0.70 9.58 13.66
N GLY A 34 -0.45 10.78 13.12
CA GLY A 34 -0.54 12.04 13.88
C GLY A 34 -1.95 12.31 14.40
N LEU A 35 -2.98 12.10 13.56
CA LEU A 35 -4.38 12.27 13.98
C LEU A 35 -4.81 11.19 14.99
N ALA A 36 -4.36 9.94 14.80
CA ALA A 36 -4.64 8.88 15.77
C ALA A 36 -3.99 9.17 17.13
N ILE A 37 -2.75 9.68 17.15
CA ILE A 37 -2.11 10.15 18.39
C ILE A 37 -2.90 11.31 18.99
N ALA A 38 -3.29 12.31 18.19
CA ALA A 38 -4.06 13.46 18.63
C ALA A 38 -5.39 13.05 19.27
N GLY A 39 -6.10 12.11 18.67
CA GLY A 39 -7.33 11.55 19.22
C GLY A 39 -7.09 10.74 20.51
N ASN A 40 -6.10 9.84 20.52
CA ASN A 40 -5.89 8.90 21.61
C ASN A 40 -5.22 9.55 22.84
N VAL A 41 -4.33 10.52 22.63
CA VAL A 41 -3.56 11.17 23.73
C VAL A 41 -4.27 12.42 24.24
N PHE A 42 -4.77 13.26 23.33
CA PHE A 42 -5.33 14.57 23.67
C PHE A 42 -6.86 14.61 23.66
N GLY A 43 -7.51 13.48 23.34
CA GLY A 43 -8.97 13.39 23.28
C GLY A 43 -9.60 14.26 22.20
N ILE A 44 -8.86 14.59 21.14
CA ILE A 44 -9.35 15.45 20.06
C ILE A 44 -10.35 14.69 19.20
N ILE A 45 -11.64 14.90 19.41
CA ILE A 45 -12.73 14.12 18.81
C ILE A 45 -12.68 14.14 17.27
N TRP A 46 -12.48 15.32 16.66
CA TRP A 46 -12.41 15.40 15.19
C TRP A 46 -11.21 14.61 14.61
N ALA A 47 -10.09 14.52 15.33
CA ALA A 47 -8.93 13.77 14.90
C ALA A 47 -9.22 12.26 14.89
N SER A 48 -9.97 11.77 15.88
CA SER A 48 -10.43 10.37 15.94
C SER A 48 -11.36 10.00 14.79
N THR A 49 -12.09 10.97 14.22
CA THR A 49 -12.98 10.76 13.05
C THR A 49 -12.23 10.95 11.73
N ALA A 50 -11.22 11.83 11.69
CA ALA A 50 -10.53 12.20 10.46
C ALA A 50 -9.55 11.11 9.99
N TRP A 51 -8.82 10.44 10.89
CA TRP A 51 -7.83 9.45 10.47
C TRP A 51 -8.41 8.23 9.74
N PRO A 52 -9.61 7.68 10.10
CA PRO A 52 -10.22 6.62 9.31
C PRO A 52 -10.59 7.06 7.90
N VAL A 53 -11.04 8.31 7.74
CA VAL A 53 -11.32 8.90 6.43
C VAL A 53 -10.05 8.98 5.58
N LEU A 54 -8.90 9.34 6.16
CA LEU A 54 -7.63 9.34 5.44
C LEU A 54 -7.19 7.94 5.02
N VAL A 55 -7.43 6.91 5.85
CA VAL A 55 -7.18 5.51 5.46
C VAL A 55 -8.06 5.09 4.29
N LEU A 56 -9.36 5.41 4.34
CA LEU A 56 -10.28 5.19 3.22
C LEU A 56 -9.80 5.91 1.95
N MET A 57 -9.42 7.17 2.06
CA MET A 57 -8.92 7.97 0.92
C MET A 57 -7.62 7.39 0.35
N ALA A 58 -6.70 6.90 1.18
CA ALA A 58 -5.49 6.24 0.72
C ALA A 58 -5.81 5.01 -0.13
N GLY A 59 -6.77 4.18 0.29
CA GLY A 59 -7.23 3.04 -0.49
C GLY A 59 -7.87 3.44 -1.83
N LEU A 60 -8.71 4.48 -1.84
CA LEU A 60 -9.31 5.00 -3.07
C LEU A 60 -8.26 5.58 -4.03
N LEU A 61 -7.29 6.34 -3.52
CA LEU A 61 -6.21 6.91 -4.33
C LEU A 61 -5.33 5.82 -4.93
N LEU A 62 -5.00 4.78 -4.15
CA LEU A 62 -4.25 3.64 -4.66
C LEU A 62 -5.03 2.91 -5.75
N LEU A 63 -6.33 2.69 -5.58
CA LEU A 63 -7.18 2.07 -6.58
C LEU A 63 -7.23 2.92 -7.87
N LEU A 64 -7.37 4.25 -7.73
CA LEU A 64 -7.35 5.17 -8.86
C LEU A 64 -5.98 5.20 -9.57
N ALA A 65 -4.87 5.03 -8.85
CA ALA A 65 -3.53 4.96 -9.44
C ALA A 65 -3.32 3.69 -10.27
N ILE A 66 -3.97 2.57 -9.90
CA ILE A 66 -3.92 1.31 -10.64
C ILE A 66 -4.78 1.37 -11.92
N TYR A 67 -5.92 2.04 -11.86
CA TYR A 67 -6.94 2.06 -12.91
C TYR A 67 -6.51 2.62 -14.27
N PRO A 68 -5.74 3.72 -14.38
CA PRO A 68 -5.37 4.31 -15.67
C PRO A 68 -4.46 3.44 -16.51
N THR A 69 -3.75 2.49 -15.88
CA THR A 69 -2.82 1.60 -16.58
C THR A 69 -3.53 0.41 -17.25
N HIS A 70 -4.81 0.17 -16.89
CA HIS A 70 -5.60 -0.94 -17.42
C HIS A 70 -7.04 -0.47 -17.70
N PRO A 71 -7.47 -0.32 -18.98
CA PRO A 71 -8.83 0.06 -19.30
C PRO A 71 -9.86 -0.94 -18.75
N VAL A 72 -11.05 -0.43 -18.42
CA VAL A 72 -12.13 -1.13 -17.69
C VAL A 72 -12.52 -2.51 -18.27
N GLY A 73 -12.12 -2.83 -19.50
CA GLY A 73 -12.36 -4.13 -20.12
C GLY A 73 -11.40 -5.26 -19.68
N ASP A 74 -10.30 -4.91 -19.00
CA ASP A 74 -9.19 -5.86 -18.76
C ASP A 74 -9.01 -6.25 -17.29
N TRP A 75 -10.10 -6.27 -16.51
CA TRP A 75 -10.05 -6.70 -15.09
C TRP A 75 -9.36 -8.06 -14.90
N LEU A 76 -9.48 -8.97 -15.86
CA LEU A 76 -8.81 -10.26 -15.82
C LEU A 76 -7.28 -10.13 -15.89
N LEU A 77 -6.74 -9.07 -16.53
CA LEU A 77 -5.31 -8.82 -16.61
C LEU A 77 -4.75 -8.37 -15.25
N ILE A 78 -5.50 -7.54 -14.50
CA ILE A 78 -5.11 -7.13 -13.14
C ILE A 78 -4.91 -8.35 -12.23
N TRP A 79 -5.80 -9.35 -12.32
CA TRP A 79 -5.69 -10.57 -11.51
C TRP A 79 -4.58 -11.52 -11.99
N ARG A 80 -4.14 -11.43 -13.24
CA ARG A 80 -3.03 -12.23 -13.79
C ARG A 80 -1.66 -11.67 -13.40
N ASP A 81 -1.56 -10.34 -13.25
CA ASP A 81 -0.33 -9.70 -12.78
C ASP A 81 -0.26 -9.76 -11.24
N PRO A 82 0.71 -10.49 -10.66
CA PRO A 82 0.85 -10.63 -9.21
C PRO A 82 1.01 -9.29 -8.49
N GLN A 83 1.71 -8.32 -9.09
CA GLN A 83 1.96 -7.01 -8.51
C GLN A 83 0.66 -6.19 -8.48
N GLN A 84 -0.06 -6.10 -9.60
CA GLN A 84 -1.33 -5.37 -9.69
C GLN A 84 -2.38 -5.98 -8.76
N ARG A 85 -2.46 -7.30 -8.71
CA ARG A 85 -3.33 -8.01 -7.78
C ARG A 85 -3.04 -7.66 -6.32
N GLN A 86 -1.78 -7.63 -5.92
CA GLN A 86 -1.39 -7.26 -4.55
C GLN A 86 -1.78 -5.82 -4.23
N HIS A 87 -1.50 -4.86 -5.10
CA HIS A 87 -1.90 -3.46 -4.91
C HIS A 87 -3.42 -3.30 -4.83
N THR A 88 -4.19 -4.04 -5.66
CA THR A 88 -5.65 -4.04 -5.59
C THR A 88 -6.14 -4.57 -4.24
N ILE A 89 -5.58 -5.67 -3.74
CA ILE A 89 -5.95 -6.21 -2.42
C ILE A 89 -5.59 -5.21 -1.31
N ILE A 90 -4.45 -4.55 -1.39
CA ILE A 90 -4.05 -3.50 -0.43
C ILE A 90 -5.06 -2.35 -0.46
N ALA A 91 -5.43 -1.86 -1.64
CA ALA A 91 -6.40 -0.79 -1.78
C ALA A 91 -7.76 -1.15 -1.16
N LEU A 92 -8.28 -2.36 -1.45
CA LEU A 92 -9.53 -2.85 -0.89
C LEU A 92 -9.45 -3.04 0.63
N ALA A 93 -8.31 -3.52 1.15
CA ALA A 93 -8.09 -3.65 2.58
C ALA A 93 -8.09 -2.28 3.30
N LEU A 94 -7.47 -1.25 2.70
CA LEU A 94 -7.50 0.12 3.24
C LEU A 94 -8.91 0.71 3.21
N ILE A 95 -9.66 0.51 2.12
CA ILE A 95 -11.07 0.95 2.01
C ILE A 95 -11.92 0.28 3.10
N ALA A 96 -11.79 -1.04 3.25
CA ALA A 96 -12.50 -1.78 4.29
C ALA A 96 -12.12 -1.32 5.70
N ALA A 97 -10.82 -1.11 5.95
CA ALA A 97 -10.30 -0.63 7.23
C ALA A 97 -10.84 0.75 7.61
N GLY A 98 -10.73 1.72 6.69
CA GLY A 98 -11.22 3.09 6.92
C GLY A 98 -12.73 3.13 7.12
N THR A 99 -13.48 2.37 6.31
CA THR A 99 -14.94 2.26 6.44
C THR A 99 -15.36 1.63 7.77
N ALA A 100 -14.76 0.49 8.14
CA ALA A 100 -15.10 -0.21 9.38
C ALA A 100 -14.79 0.65 10.61
N GLU A 101 -13.66 1.36 10.61
CA GLU A 101 -13.29 2.21 11.72
C GLU A 101 -14.17 3.47 11.81
N PHE A 102 -14.59 4.04 10.68
CA PHE A 102 -15.52 5.15 10.65
C PHE A 102 -16.88 4.77 11.30
N PHE A 103 -17.32 3.52 11.10
CA PHE A 103 -18.55 2.98 11.68
C PHE A 103 -18.33 2.17 12.98
N ARG A 104 -17.17 2.34 13.66
CA ARG A 104 -16.82 1.56 14.86
C ARG A 104 -17.83 1.65 16.00
N SER A 105 -18.63 2.71 16.09
CA SER A 105 -19.73 2.85 17.05
C SER A 105 -20.91 1.89 16.80
N SER A 106 -20.93 1.19 15.66
CA SER A 106 -21.89 0.12 15.33
C SER A 106 -21.46 -1.23 15.95
N PRO A 107 -22.38 -2.22 16.10
CA PRO A 107 -22.13 -3.37 16.97
C PRO A 107 -21.00 -4.30 16.55
N ALA A 108 -20.40 -4.87 17.57
CA ALA A 108 -19.53 -6.04 17.66
C ALA A 108 -18.71 -6.49 16.44
N GLY A 109 -17.40 -6.34 16.53
CA GLY A 109 -16.43 -6.98 15.62
C GLY A 109 -15.77 -6.05 14.59
N LEU A 110 -16.36 -4.89 14.28
CA LEU A 110 -15.75 -3.94 13.33
C LEU A 110 -14.43 -3.34 13.85
N GLY A 111 -14.24 -3.26 15.16
CA GLY A 111 -13.01 -2.73 15.77
C GLY A 111 -11.74 -3.53 15.46
N LEU A 112 -11.86 -4.77 14.97
CA LEU A 112 -10.71 -5.59 14.56
C LEU A 112 -10.45 -5.58 13.04
N VAL A 113 -11.35 -4.99 12.25
CA VAL A 113 -11.20 -5.00 10.78
C VAL A 113 -9.97 -4.19 10.36
N TRP A 114 -9.80 -2.98 10.89
CA TRP A 114 -8.68 -2.14 10.53
C TRP A 114 -7.31 -2.67 11.02
N PRO A 115 -7.17 -3.20 12.27
CA PRO A 115 -5.93 -3.86 12.66
C PRO A 115 -5.62 -5.09 11.81
N GLY A 116 -6.65 -5.88 11.49
CA GLY A 116 -6.53 -7.04 10.60
C GLY A 116 -6.11 -6.66 9.19
N ALA A 117 -6.61 -5.53 8.66
CA ALA A 117 -6.20 -5.01 7.37
C ALA A 117 -4.71 -4.64 7.34
N PHE A 118 -4.18 -3.99 8.40
CA PHE A 118 -2.75 -3.68 8.49
C PHE A 118 -1.90 -4.96 8.56
N VAL A 119 -2.33 -5.98 9.30
CA VAL A 119 -1.65 -7.29 9.30
C VAL A 119 -1.66 -7.90 7.91
N LEU A 120 -2.82 -7.91 7.23
CA LEU A 120 -2.94 -8.44 5.86
C LEU A 120 -2.00 -7.69 4.89
N ILE A 121 -2.02 -6.36 4.92
CA ILE A 121 -1.16 -5.52 4.07
C ILE A 121 0.31 -5.83 4.37
N GLY A 122 0.67 -5.96 5.64
CA GLY A 122 2.03 -6.31 6.04
C GLY A 122 2.46 -7.68 5.50
N VAL A 123 1.60 -8.70 5.55
CA VAL A 123 1.86 -10.03 4.94
C VAL A 123 2.03 -9.92 3.44
N LEU A 124 1.22 -9.12 2.76
CA LEU A 124 1.38 -8.88 1.32
C LEU A 124 2.73 -8.25 1.00
N PHE A 125 3.21 -7.30 1.80
CA PHE A 125 4.55 -6.72 1.62
C PHE A 125 5.69 -7.70 1.91
N LEU A 126 5.52 -8.69 2.82
CA LEU A 126 6.51 -9.76 3.01
C LEU A 126 6.65 -10.65 1.78
N THR A 127 5.56 -10.85 1.03
CA THR A 127 5.48 -11.70 -0.15
C THR A 127 5.46 -10.90 -1.46
N HIS A 128 5.75 -9.59 -1.39
CA HIS A 128 5.63 -8.70 -2.54
C HIS A 128 6.53 -9.14 -3.69
N ALA A 129 5.89 -9.40 -4.84
CA ALA A 129 6.58 -9.71 -6.08
C ALA A 129 7.19 -8.44 -6.66
N GLN A 130 8.49 -8.48 -6.95
CA GLN A 130 9.22 -7.40 -7.62
C GLN A 130 9.59 -7.87 -9.02
N HIS A 131 9.45 -6.98 -10.01
CA HIS A 131 9.94 -7.23 -11.36
C HIS A 131 11.46 -7.05 -11.42
N GLY A 132 12.12 -7.88 -12.24
CA GLY A 132 13.54 -7.80 -12.48
C GLY A 132 14.39 -8.73 -11.62
N THR A 133 15.70 -8.64 -11.81
CA THR A 133 16.70 -9.47 -11.14
C THR A 133 17.88 -8.61 -10.66
N GLY A 134 18.71 -9.18 -9.77
CA GLY A 134 19.93 -8.53 -9.32
C GLY A 134 19.84 -7.88 -7.93
N GLN A 135 20.95 -7.27 -7.53
CA GLN A 135 21.12 -6.73 -6.17
C GLN A 135 20.17 -5.57 -5.85
N ALA A 136 19.84 -4.74 -6.85
CA ALA A 136 18.93 -3.62 -6.69
C ALA A 136 17.52 -4.11 -6.32
N VAL A 137 17.01 -5.13 -7.03
CA VAL A 137 15.72 -5.75 -6.75
C VAL A 137 15.71 -6.42 -5.38
N GLN A 138 16.77 -7.14 -5.00
CA GLN A 138 16.89 -7.73 -3.67
C GLN A 138 16.84 -6.67 -2.55
N LYS A 139 17.45 -5.49 -2.79
CA LYS A 139 17.36 -4.36 -1.85
C LYS A 139 15.94 -3.83 -1.72
N ALA A 140 15.20 -3.71 -2.82
CA ALA A 140 13.78 -3.32 -2.81
C ALA A 140 12.93 -4.34 -2.04
N VAL A 141 13.05 -5.63 -2.35
CA VAL A 141 12.35 -6.72 -1.65
C VAL A 141 12.62 -6.66 -0.14
N ARG A 142 13.88 -6.46 0.27
CA ARG A 142 14.22 -6.34 1.69
C ARG A 142 13.54 -5.14 2.34
N ARG A 143 13.48 -3.99 1.67
CA ARG A 143 12.77 -2.80 2.18
C ARG A 143 11.27 -3.05 2.34
N HIS A 144 10.64 -3.69 1.36
CA HIS A 144 9.23 -4.09 1.47
C HIS A 144 8.99 -5.08 2.64
N ARG A 145 9.92 -6.01 2.87
CA ARG A 145 9.82 -6.90 4.03
C ARG A 145 9.91 -6.17 5.37
N TYR A 146 10.78 -5.17 5.50
CA TYR A 146 10.84 -4.34 6.72
C TYR A 146 9.55 -3.53 6.89
N LEU A 147 9.03 -2.93 5.82
CA LEU A 147 7.75 -2.25 5.84
C LEU A 147 6.62 -3.20 6.27
N GLY A 148 6.57 -4.40 5.67
CA GLY A 148 5.59 -5.42 6.02
C GLY A 148 5.66 -5.83 7.49
N ALA A 149 6.85 -6.10 8.01
CA ALA A 149 7.03 -6.43 9.42
C ALA A 149 6.56 -5.29 10.35
N THR A 150 6.84 -4.03 9.99
CA THR A 150 6.40 -2.86 10.75
C THR A 150 4.88 -2.72 10.76
N LEU A 151 4.22 -2.94 9.61
CA LEU A 151 2.76 -2.89 9.50
C LEU A 151 2.09 -4.03 10.29
N ILE A 152 2.63 -5.24 10.23
CA ILE A 152 2.16 -6.37 11.06
C ILE A 152 2.25 -6.00 12.54
N LEU A 153 3.39 -5.48 12.99
CA LEU A 153 3.58 -5.08 14.37
C LEU A 153 2.57 -4.00 14.79
N ALA A 154 2.37 -2.96 13.97
CA ALA A 154 1.39 -1.91 14.24
C ALA A 154 -0.03 -2.49 14.34
N GLY A 155 -0.42 -3.37 13.40
CA GLY A 155 -1.72 -4.02 13.40
C GLY A 155 -1.95 -4.92 14.61
N LEU A 156 -0.95 -5.72 15.00
CA LEU A 156 -1.05 -6.57 16.20
C LEU A 156 -1.17 -5.75 17.48
N ILE A 157 -0.37 -4.70 17.65
CA ILE A 157 -0.47 -3.80 18.83
C ILE A 157 -1.87 -3.16 18.86
N ALA A 158 -2.37 -2.71 17.72
CA ALA A 158 -3.69 -2.11 17.61
C ALA A 158 -4.81 -3.11 17.94
N ALA A 159 -4.71 -4.35 17.48
CA ALA A 159 -5.66 -5.40 17.82
C ALA A 159 -5.71 -5.68 19.33
N VAL A 160 -4.53 -5.78 19.98
CA VAL A 160 -4.45 -5.95 21.44
C VAL A 160 -4.97 -4.71 22.15
N ALA A 161 -4.66 -3.49 21.68
CA ALA A 161 -5.20 -2.25 22.24
C ALA A 161 -6.74 -2.23 22.20
N ALA A 162 -7.33 -2.61 21.06
CA ALA A 162 -8.78 -2.68 20.89
C ALA A 162 -9.42 -3.74 21.81
N TRP A 163 -8.76 -4.91 21.94
CA TRP A 163 -9.24 -6.00 22.78
C TRP A 163 -9.19 -5.67 24.27
N THR A 164 -8.08 -5.06 24.72
CA THR A 164 -7.81 -4.82 26.15
C THR A 164 -8.22 -3.43 26.63
N SER A 165 -8.61 -2.54 25.72
CA SER A 165 -8.83 -1.10 25.97
C SER A 165 -7.63 -0.44 26.65
N ASN A 166 -6.41 -0.90 26.34
CA ASN A 166 -5.18 -0.42 26.94
C ASN A 166 -4.72 0.89 26.31
N ALA A 167 -4.73 1.98 27.07
CA ALA A 167 -4.39 3.31 26.59
C ALA A 167 -2.93 3.43 26.09
N ALA A 168 -1.97 2.73 26.74
CA ALA A 168 -0.58 2.77 26.28
C ALA A 168 -0.41 2.11 24.90
N LEU A 169 -1.08 1.00 24.66
CA LEU A 169 -1.07 0.33 23.36
C LEU A 169 -1.83 1.16 22.30
N ALA A 170 -2.88 1.89 22.71
CA ALA A 170 -3.61 2.80 21.80
C ALA A 170 -2.71 3.95 21.30
N VAL A 171 -1.67 4.32 22.06
CA VAL A 171 -0.66 5.30 21.64
C VAL A 171 0.49 4.63 20.88
N LEU A 172 0.86 3.41 21.24
CA LEU A 172 2.03 2.73 20.70
C LEU A 172 1.86 2.37 19.21
N TRP A 173 0.67 1.88 18.78
CA TRP A 173 0.48 1.45 17.41
C TRP A 173 0.66 2.59 16.38
N PRO A 174 0.16 3.84 16.60
CA PRO A 174 0.40 4.89 15.63
C PRO A 174 1.86 5.36 15.62
N VAL A 175 2.58 5.25 16.75
CA VAL A 175 4.03 5.50 16.78
C VAL A 175 4.79 4.48 15.92
N VAL A 176 4.43 3.20 16.01
CA VAL A 176 4.99 2.17 15.10
C VAL A 176 4.61 2.45 13.64
N LEU A 177 3.38 2.92 13.39
CA LEU A 177 2.94 3.28 12.04
C LEU A 177 3.75 4.45 11.45
N LEU A 178 4.19 5.43 12.27
CA LEU A 178 5.12 6.48 11.82
C LEU A 178 6.43 5.91 11.27
N THR A 179 6.93 4.80 11.81
CA THR A 179 8.12 4.13 11.27
C THR A 179 7.85 3.60 9.87
N ALA A 180 6.67 2.99 9.62
CA ALA A 180 6.26 2.56 8.28
C ALA A 180 6.13 3.75 7.32
N ALA A 181 5.56 4.85 7.78
CA ALA A 181 5.41 6.07 6.99
C ALA A 181 6.77 6.65 6.55
N VAL A 182 7.74 6.72 7.47
CA VAL A 182 9.11 7.16 7.16
C VAL A 182 9.78 6.20 6.16
N GLN A 183 9.60 4.88 6.30
CA GLN A 183 10.12 3.90 5.36
C GLN A 183 9.60 4.15 3.93
N LEU A 184 8.30 4.49 3.78
CA LEU A 184 7.71 4.85 2.48
C LEU A 184 8.26 6.18 1.95
N LEU A 185 8.41 7.20 2.78
CA LEU A 185 8.94 8.49 2.35
C LEU A 185 10.38 8.41 1.83
N VAL A 186 11.21 7.58 2.45
CA VAL A 186 12.62 7.40 2.04
C VAL A 186 12.80 6.31 1.00
N TYR A 187 11.73 5.60 0.64
CA TYR A 187 11.78 4.59 -0.41
C TYR A 187 12.15 5.23 -1.76
N ARG A 188 12.96 4.52 -2.52
CA ARG A 188 13.27 4.83 -3.92
C ARG A 188 13.28 3.53 -4.68
N GLU A 189 12.58 3.54 -5.80
CA GLU A 189 12.60 2.43 -6.73
C GLU A 189 14.01 2.23 -7.30
N PRO A 190 14.56 1.00 -7.29
CA PRO A 190 15.89 0.77 -7.81
C PRO A 190 15.96 1.09 -9.32
N ALA A 191 17.12 1.61 -9.75
CA ALA A 191 17.42 1.69 -11.17
C ALA A 191 17.36 0.26 -11.77
N GLY A 192 16.76 0.13 -12.95
CA GLY A 192 16.60 -1.15 -13.62
C GLY A 192 15.39 -2.00 -13.20
N ALA A 193 14.58 -1.54 -12.23
CA ALA A 193 13.38 -2.30 -11.80
C ALA A 193 12.38 -2.56 -12.94
N TYR A 194 12.34 -1.69 -13.95
CA TYR A 194 11.42 -1.77 -15.10
C TYR A 194 12.10 -2.10 -16.43
N GLU A 195 13.43 -2.21 -16.48
CA GLU A 195 14.17 -2.41 -17.74
C GLU A 195 13.93 -3.80 -18.35
N THR A 196 13.78 -4.83 -17.53
CA THR A 196 13.58 -6.21 -17.98
C THR A 196 12.17 -6.51 -18.48
N ALA A 197 11.18 -5.69 -18.15
CA ALA A 197 9.80 -5.87 -18.60
C ALA A 197 9.66 -5.62 -20.14
N HIS A 198 10.49 -4.78 -20.72
CA HIS A 198 10.47 -4.46 -22.15
C HIS A 198 11.31 -5.42 -23.00
N ALA A 199 12.36 -6.05 -22.46
CA ALA A 199 13.23 -6.96 -23.22
C ALA A 199 12.55 -8.27 -23.63
N GLY A 200 11.44 -8.66 -22.97
CA GLY A 200 10.69 -9.89 -23.26
C GLY A 200 9.73 -9.80 -24.47
N HIS A 201 9.38 -8.58 -24.92
CA HIS A 201 8.43 -8.40 -26.04
C HIS A 201 9.08 -8.28 -27.42
N ASP A 202 10.35 -7.89 -27.49
CA ASP A 202 11.05 -7.67 -28.76
C ASP A 202 11.83 -8.90 -29.27
N GLY A 203 11.81 -10.02 -28.54
CA GLY A 203 12.57 -11.25 -28.83
C GLY A 203 11.92 -12.22 -29.82
N GLY A 204 10.86 -11.86 -30.53
CA GLY A 204 10.02 -12.77 -31.33
C GLY A 204 10.31 -12.85 -32.85
N SER A 205 11.43 -12.35 -33.37
CA SER A 205 11.80 -12.60 -34.75
C SER A 205 12.99 -13.56 -34.84
N ALA A 206 12.70 -14.87 -34.83
CA ALA A 206 13.67 -15.87 -35.22
C ALA A 206 14.07 -15.65 -36.72
N PRO A 207 15.37 -15.63 -37.07
CA PRO A 207 15.78 -15.58 -38.45
C PRO A 207 15.39 -16.89 -39.12
N THR A 208 14.48 -16.80 -40.11
CA THR A 208 14.23 -17.89 -41.07
C THR A 208 15.51 -18.11 -41.86
N LYS A 209 16.08 -19.31 -41.72
CA LYS A 209 17.05 -19.87 -42.67
C LYS A 209 16.32 -20.58 -43.79
#